data_e46ad4caedd1c9bf13fb5b31e19947be
#
_entry.id   e46ad4caedd1c9bf13fb5b31e19947be
#
_cell.length_a   1.000
_cell.length_b   1.000
_cell.length_c   1.000
_cell.angle_alpha   90.00
_cell.angle_beta   90.00
_cell.angle_gamma   90.00
#
_symmetry.space_group_name_H-M   'P 1'
#
loop_
_entity.id
_entity.type
_entity.pdbx_description
1 polymer ?
#
loop_
_entity_poly.entity_id
_entity_poly.type
_entity_poly.pdbx_seq_one_letter_code
_entity_poly.pdbx_strand_id
1 'polypeptide(L)'
;WNLNQEDIYKIILDRGEGKISKDGAMVVKTGIHTGRSAQDKFVVKESNNKDSIWWDNAKEMSEENFDLLYSDMIEFSDNKDLFVQDLFGGADLEYRLPTRIYTEYAWHSLFIQNLLITVKEEEKSKFDPEFVIIDMPSFKANPARHGSRSETIIAVNFDKKIVLIAGTSYAGEIKKSVFTMLNFLLPPKNVMPMHCSVNVGSDDDSAIFFGLSGTGKTTLSA
;
A
#
# COMPACT_ATOMS: atom_id res chain seq x y z
N TRP A 1 -16.09 0.60 7.48
CA TRP A 1 -15.27 -0.62 7.57
C TRP A 1 -15.72 -1.65 6.54
N ASN A 2 -14.82 -2.13 5.69
CA ASN A 2 -15.04 -3.14 4.66
C ASN A 2 -16.26 -2.84 3.75
N LEU A 3 -16.41 -1.57 3.39
CA LEU A 3 -17.48 -1.13 2.49
C LEU A 3 -17.32 -1.81 1.13
N ASN A 4 -18.45 -2.16 0.51
CA ASN A 4 -18.45 -2.66 -0.85
C ASN A 4 -18.19 -1.55 -1.88
N GLN A 5 -17.90 -1.91 -3.10
CA GLN A 5 -17.56 -0.93 -4.14
C GLN A 5 -18.71 0.05 -4.45
N GLU A 6 -19.97 -0.41 -4.44
CA GLU A 6 -21.11 0.45 -4.74
C GLU A 6 -21.26 1.58 -3.73
N ASP A 7 -21.14 1.26 -2.44
CA ASP A 7 -21.22 2.26 -1.38
C ASP A 7 -20.04 3.22 -1.42
N ILE A 8 -18.83 2.73 -1.70
CA ILE A 8 -17.65 3.59 -1.85
C ILE A 8 -17.81 4.54 -3.05
N TYR A 9 -18.35 4.06 -4.19
CA TYR A 9 -18.63 4.93 -5.35
C TYR A 9 -19.53 6.11 -4.97
N LYS A 10 -20.62 5.86 -4.23
CA LYS A 10 -21.53 6.91 -3.74
C LYS A 10 -20.79 7.92 -2.88
N ILE A 11 -20.01 7.44 -1.90
CA ILE A 11 -19.24 8.29 -0.99
C ILE A 11 -18.21 9.15 -1.74
N ILE A 12 -17.49 8.59 -2.72
CA ILE A 12 -16.54 9.35 -3.56
C ILE A 12 -17.22 10.53 -4.25
N LEU A 13 -18.43 10.31 -4.80
CA LEU A 13 -19.20 11.35 -5.47
C LEU A 13 -19.71 12.40 -4.48
N ASP A 14 -20.29 11.97 -3.37
CA ASP A 14 -20.82 12.87 -2.33
C ASP A 14 -19.73 13.73 -1.71
N ARG A 15 -18.53 13.20 -1.55
CA ARG A 15 -17.35 13.93 -1.03
C ARG A 15 -16.64 14.76 -2.12
N GLY A 16 -17.06 14.64 -3.38
CA GLY A 16 -16.42 15.34 -4.50
C GLY A 16 -14.98 14.88 -4.80
N GLU A 17 -14.62 13.68 -4.37
CA GLU A 17 -13.27 13.12 -4.57
C GLU A 17 -13.04 12.68 -6.03
N GLY A 18 -14.11 12.41 -6.78
CA GLY A 18 -14.02 11.90 -8.16
C GLY A 18 -15.25 12.23 -8.99
N LYS A 19 -15.23 11.77 -10.24
CA LYS A 19 -16.33 11.85 -11.21
C LYS A 19 -16.47 10.54 -11.96
N ILE A 20 -17.66 10.22 -12.43
CA ILE A 20 -17.89 9.06 -13.28
C ILE A 20 -17.69 9.46 -14.75
N SER A 21 -16.91 8.66 -15.50
CA SER A 21 -16.77 8.79 -16.95
C SER A 21 -18.05 8.31 -17.67
N LYS A 22 -18.12 8.52 -18.99
CA LYS A 22 -19.24 8.01 -19.81
C LYS A 22 -19.37 6.50 -19.75
N ASP A 23 -18.26 5.80 -19.55
CA ASP A 23 -18.18 4.32 -19.50
C ASP A 23 -18.30 3.77 -18.08
N GLY A 24 -18.66 4.61 -17.09
CA GLY A 24 -18.86 4.21 -15.69
C GLY A 24 -17.60 4.14 -14.84
N ALA A 25 -16.43 4.45 -15.40
CA ALA A 25 -15.17 4.41 -14.62
C ALA A 25 -15.03 5.63 -13.70
N MET A 26 -14.48 5.40 -12.50
CA MET A 26 -14.16 6.48 -11.57
C MET A 26 -12.92 7.25 -12.05
N VAL A 27 -13.05 8.56 -12.18
CA VAL A 27 -11.98 9.49 -12.57
C VAL A 27 -11.63 10.36 -11.38
N VAL A 28 -10.38 10.30 -10.93
CA VAL A 28 -9.87 11.00 -9.74
C VAL A 28 -8.65 11.86 -10.06
N LYS A 29 -8.31 12.77 -9.16
CA LYS A 29 -7.10 13.58 -9.26
C LYS A 29 -6.09 13.14 -8.22
N THR A 30 -4.84 12.89 -8.67
CA THR A 30 -3.73 12.52 -7.78
C THR A 30 -2.90 13.73 -7.30
N GLY A 31 -3.34 14.96 -7.61
CA GLY A 31 -2.60 16.17 -7.26
C GLY A 31 -1.28 16.30 -8.04
N ILE A 32 -0.25 16.78 -7.35
CA ILE A 32 1.09 16.97 -7.95
C ILE A 32 1.86 15.65 -8.14
N HIS A 33 1.47 14.59 -7.40
CA HIS A 33 2.11 13.29 -7.48
C HIS A 33 1.37 12.38 -8.47
N THR A 34 1.87 12.27 -9.69
CA THR A 34 1.33 11.40 -10.75
C THR A 34 2.00 10.03 -10.79
N GLY A 35 2.89 9.75 -9.85
CA GLY A 35 3.64 8.51 -9.69
C GLY A 35 4.21 8.38 -8.29
N ARG A 36 4.98 7.32 -8.06
CA ARG A 36 5.59 7.04 -6.76
C ARG A 36 6.62 8.08 -6.35
N SER A 37 6.62 8.43 -5.07
CA SER A 37 7.62 9.30 -4.44
C SER A 37 8.80 8.49 -3.90
N ALA A 38 9.55 7.83 -4.80
CA ALA A 38 10.63 6.92 -4.44
C ALA A 38 11.72 7.57 -3.56
N GLN A 39 11.93 8.87 -3.71
CA GLN A 39 12.90 9.62 -2.91
C GLN A 39 12.41 9.93 -1.48
N ASP A 40 11.13 9.75 -1.20
CA ASP A 40 10.49 10.01 0.09
C ASP A 40 10.16 8.71 0.85
N LYS A 41 10.70 7.57 0.37
CA LYS A 41 10.57 6.29 1.03
C LYS A 41 11.73 6.06 2.00
N PHE A 42 11.38 5.73 3.24
CA PHE A 42 12.29 5.45 4.35
C PHE A 42 12.00 4.08 4.94
N VAL A 43 13.03 3.45 5.48
CA VAL A 43 12.94 2.18 6.21
C VAL A 43 13.44 2.41 7.63
N VAL A 44 12.65 1.98 8.62
CA VAL A 44 13.08 2.06 10.01
C VAL A 44 14.20 1.06 10.25
N LYS A 45 15.30 1.56 10.81
CA LYS A 45 16.48 0.74 11.13
C LYS A 45 16.40 0.27 12.56
N GLU A 46 16.19 -1.03 12.72
CA GLU A 46 16.06 -1.71 14.00
C GLU A 46 17.10 -2.82 14.11
N SER A 47 17.34 -3.30 15.33
CA SER A 47 18.34 -4.34 15.58
C SER A 47 18.07 -5.63 14.82
N ASN A 48 16.80 -5.96 14.60
CA ASN A 48 16.37 -7.22 13.98
C ASN A 48 16.47 -7.21 12.45
N ASN A 49 16.48 -6.02 11.83
CA ASN A 49 16.47 -5.91 10.37
C ASN A 49 17.76 -5.36 9.76
N LYS A 50 18.74 -4.92 10.60
CA LYS A 50 19.97 -4.26 10.16
C LYS A 50 20.78 -5.05 9.12
N ASP A 51 20.77 -6.38 9.22
CA ASP A 51 21.55 -7.28 8.35
C ASP A 51 20.70 -7.84 7.19
N SER A 52 19.38 -7.57 7.18
CA SER A 52 18.42 -8.05 6.17
C SER A 52 18.08 -7.00 5.12
N ILE A 53 18.53 -5.76 5.29
CA ILE A 53 18.24 -4.63 4.40
C ILE A 53 19.53 -4.20 3.69
N TRP A 54 19.43 -3.99 2.40
CA TRP A 54 20.52 -3.37 1.63
C TRP A 54 20.51 -1.85 1.81
N TRP A 55 21.20 -1.39 2.86
CA TRP A 55 21.19 0.00 3.31
C TRP A 55 21.80 0.98 2.30
N ASP A 56 22.72 0.56 1.42
CA ASP A 56 23.24 1.43 0.36
C ASP A 56 22.14 1.87 -0.62
N ASN A 57 21.02 1.15 -0.66
CA ASN A 57 19.87 1.41 -1.53
C ASN A 57 18.58 1.74 -0.76
N ALA A 58 18.65 1.88 0.55
CA ALA A 58 17.53 2.22 1.42
C ALA A 58 17.86 3.48 2.25
N LYS A 59 16.87 4.37 2.41
CA LYS A 59 17.01 5.51 3.31
C LYS A 59 16.62 5.10 4.72
N GLU A 60 17.54 5.30 5.65
CA GLU A 60 17.31 5.00 7.07
C GLU A 60 16.34 6.00 7.70
N MET A 61 15.53 5.50 8.64
CA MET A 61 14.73 6.27 9.57
C MET A 61 14.95 5.71 10.98
N SER A 62 15.04 6.56 11.99
CA SER A 62 15.11 6.11 13.39
C SER A 62 13.72 5.65 13.86
N GLU A 63 13.71 4.76 14.87
CA GLU A 63 12.48 4.35 15.55
C GLU A 63 11.75 5.55 16.18
N GLU A 64 12.50 6.49 16.77
CA GLU A 64 11.94 7.70 17.37
C GLU A 64 11.19 8.55 16.34
N ASN A 65 11.79 8.81 15.17
CA ASN A 65 11.16 9.58 14.11
C ASN A 65 9.89 8.87 13.56
N PHE A 66 9.92 7.54 13.46
CA PHE A 66 8.77 6.76 13.07
C PHE A 66 7.63 6.87 14.09
N ASP A 67 7.95 6.74 15.38
CA ASP A 67 6.96 6.79 16.46
C ASP A 67 6.35 8.19 16.60
N LEU A 68 7.14 9.24 16.40
CA LEU A 68 6.64 10.63 16.31
C LEU A 68 5.69 10.80 15.11
N LEU A 69 6.09 10.32 13.93
CA LEU A 69 5.25 10.38 12.74
C LEU A 69 3.94 9.61 12.94
N TYR A 70 4.02 8.41 13.50
CA TYR A 70 2.85 7.58 13.80
C TYR A 70 1.89 8.31 14.75
N SER A 71 2.41 8.83 15.87
CA SER A 71 1.61 9.56 16.87
C SER A 71 0.91 10.79 16.25
N ASP A 72 1.66 11.60 15.50
CA ASP A 72 1.12 12.81 14.86
C ASP A 72 0.07 12.46 13.79
N MET A 73 0.25 11.37 13.04
CA MET A 73 -0.76 10.90 12.08
C MET A 73 -2.02 10.38 12.77
N ILE A 74 -1.91 9.69 13.90
CA ILE A 74 -3.08 9.25 14.69
C ILE A 74 -3.83 10.45 15.23
N GLU A 75 -3.15 11.42 15.86
CA GLU A 75 -3.78 12.65 16.34
C GLU A 75 -4.48 13.42 15.20
N PHE A 76 -3.84 13.50 14.03
CA PHE A 76 -4.42 14.12 12.85
C PHE A 76 -5.69 13.42 12.37
N SER A 77 -5.83 12.14 12.63
CA SER A 77 -7.01 11.35 12.23
C SER A 77 -8.22 11.49 13.14
N ASP A 78 -8.08 12.00 14.36
CA ASP A 78 -9.13 12.02 15.39
C ASP A 78 -10.45 12.66 14.95
N ASN A 79 -10.40 13.60 14.00
CA ASN A 79 -11.57 14.30 13.47
C ASN A 79 -11.86 13.98 12.00
N LYS A 80 -11.42 12.82 11.52
CA LYS A 80 -11.58 12.40 10.13
C LYS A 80 -12.32 11.07 10.01
N ASP A 81 -13.14 10.97 8.98
CA ASP A 81 -13.64 9.69 8.54
C ASP A 81 -12.51 8.91 7.84
N LEU A 82 -12.23 7.72 8.32
CA LEU A 82 -11.29 6.81 7.68
C LEU A 82 -12.03 5.62 7.06
N PHE A 83 -11.58 5.21 5.88
CA PHE A 83 -12.05 4.02 5.20
C PHE A 83 -11.11 2.87 5.51
N VAL A 84 -11.63 1.80 6.11
CA VAL A 84 -10.83 0.66 6.52
C VAL A 84 -11.19 -0.55 5.68
N GLN A 85 -10.16 -1.17 5.09
CA GLN A 85 -10.30 -2.41 4.30
C GLN A 85 -9.41 -3.50 4.87
N ASP A 86 -9.99 -4.67 5.08
CA ASP A 86 -9.30 -5.92 5.38
C ASP A 86 -9.14 -6.70 4.07
N LEU A 87 -7.91 -6.94 3.66
CA LEU A 87 -7.56 -7.52 2.37
C LEU A 87 -6.40 -8.51 2.51
N PHE A 88 -6.20 -9.37 1.52
CA PHE A 88 -5.01 -10.22 1.45
C PHE A 88 -4.06 -9.77 0.35
N GLY A 89 -2.79 -9.62 0.70
CA GLY A 89 -1.68 -9.50 -0.25
C GLY A 89 -1.19 -10.89 -0.66
N GLY A 90 -1.53 -11.32 -1.89
CA GLY A 90 -1.20 -12.66 -2.40
C GLY A 90 -2.40 -13.63 -2.36
N ALA A 91 -2.43 -14.56 -3.30
CA ALA A 91 -3.53 -15.51 -3.49
C ALA A 91 -3.33 -16.84 -2.74
N ASP A 92 -2.07 -17.28 -2.63
CA ASP A 92 -1.71 -18.55 -2.00
C ASP A 92 -2.05 -18.51 -0.49
N LEU A 93 -2.78 -19.52 -0.02
CA LEU A 93 -3.29 -19.56 1.36
C LEU A 93 -2.16 -19.64 2.41
N GLU A 94 -1.02 -20.22 2.07
CA GLU A 94 0.14 -20.35 2.96
C GLU A 94 0.94 -19.05 3.07
N TYR A 95 0.98 -18.26 1.97
CA TYR A 95 1.86 -17.10 1.84
C TYR A 95 1.11 -15.76 1.77
N ARG A 96 -0.22 -15.79 1.75
CA ARG A 96 -1.03 -14.56 1.73
C ARG A 96 -0.80 -13.73 3.00
N LEU A 97 -0.68 -12.43 2.82
CA LEU A 97 -0.44 -11.48 3.91
C LEU A 97 -1.76 -10.79 4.30
N PRO A 98 -2.33 -11.11 5.49
CA PRO A 98 -3.50 -10.39 5.99
C PRO A 98 -3.13 -8.92 6.26
N THR A 99 -3.78 -8.02 5.53
CA THR A 99 -3.42 -6.60 5.51
C THR A 99 -4.63 -5.75 5.85
N ARG A 100 -4.52 -4.88 6.85
CA ARG A 100 -5.51 -3.85 7.18
C ARG A 100 -5.03 -2.50 6.69
N ILE A 101 -5.88 -1.81 5.95
CA ILE A 101 -5.52 -0.55 5.30
C ILE A 101 -6.52 0.52 5.73
N TYR A 102 -5.98 1.57 6.37
CA TYR A 102 -6.71 2.78 6.72
C TYR A 102 -6.41 3.84 5.67
N THR A 103 -7.43 4.40 5.04
CA THR A 103 -7.27 5.47 4.05
C THR A 103 -8.14 6.67 4.39
N GLU A 104 -7.60 7.87 4.22
CA GLU A 104 -8.35 9.12 4.38
C GLU A 104 -9.33 9.35 3.23
N TYR A 105 -8.98 8.93 2.00
CA TYR A 105 -9.82 9.10 0.83
C TYR A 105 -10.60 7.82 0.49
N ALA A 106 -11.89 7.97 0.22
CA ALA A 106 -12.74 6.86 -0.19
C ALA A 106 -12.25 6.23 -1.50
N TRP A 107 -11.75 7.02 -2.45
CA TRP A 107 -11.25 6.50 -3.71
C TRP A 107 -9.94 5.69 -3.56
N HIS A 108 -9.09 5.94 -2.53
CA HIS A 108 -7.96 5.08 -2.21
C HIS A 108 -8.42 3.70 -1.75
N SER A 109 -9.49 3.67 -0.93
CA SER A 109 -10.13 2.43 -0.50
C SER A 109 -10.69 1.63 -1.69
N LEU A 110 -11.37 2.29 -2.63
CA LEU A 110 -11.85 1.68 -3.88
C LEU A 110 -10.70 1.14 -4.73
N PHE A 111 -9.65 1.94 -4.90
CA PHE A 111 -8.48 1.57 -5.71
C PHE A 111 -7.82 0.30 -5.19
N ILE A 112 -7.61 0.20 -3.87
CA ILE A 112 -6.88 -0.94 -3.31
C ILE A 112 -7.72 -2.23 -3.30
N GLN A 113 -9.05 -2.15 -3.21
CA GLN A 113 -9.94 -3.30 -3.37
C GLN A 113 -9.82 -3.98 -4.74
N ASN A 114 -9.46 -3.22 -5.78
CA ASN A 114 -9.27 -3.77 -7.13
C ASN A 114 -7.88 -4.40 -7.33
N LEU A 115 -6.97 -4.28 -6.37
CA LEU A 115 -5.58 -4.73 -6.49
C LEU A 115 -5.19 -5.81 -5.51
N LEU A 116 -5.92 -5.95 -4.40
CA LEU A 116 -5.71 -6.98 -3.40
C LEU A 116 -6.94 -7.88 -3.32
N ILE A 117 -6.81 -9.01 -2.65
CA ILE A 117 -7.89 -9.99 -2.54
C ILE A 117 -8.77 -9.62 -1.36
N THR A 118 -10.07 -9.48 -1.61
CA THR A 118 -11.08 -9.19 -0.60
C THR A 118 -11.29 -10.39 0.33
N VAL A 119 -11.47 -10.11 1.62
CA VAL A 119 -11.82 -11.12 2.62
C VAL A 119 -13.25 -11.59 2.39
N LYS A 120 -13.46 -12.89 2.30
CA LYS A 120 -14.80 -13.48 2.17
C LYS A 120 -15.60 -13.29 3.45
N GLU A 121 -16.92 -13.27 3.34
CA GLU A 121 -17.82 -13.00 4.47
C GLU A 121 -17.58 -13.95 5.66
N GLU A 122 -17.38 -15.24 5.37
CA GLU A 122 -17.11 -16.26 6.37
C GLU A 122 -15.74 -16.13 7.08
N GLU A 123 -14.80 -15.39 6.48
CA GLU A 123 -13.45 -15.14 7.02
C GLU A 123 -13.38 -13.85 7.85
N LYS A 124 -14.30 -12.89 7.64
CA LYS A 124 -14.25 -11.56 8.27
C LYS A 124 -14.18 -11.61 9.81
N SER A 125 -14.96 -12.49 10.44
CA SER A 125 -15.00 -12.60 11.90
C SER A 125 -13.70 -13.14 12.51
N LYS A 126 -12.84 -13.77 11.71
CA LYS A 126 -11.58 -14.38 12.12
C LYS A 126 -10.38 -13.63 11.56
N PHE A 127 -10.61 -12.53 10.85
CA PHE A 127 -9.54 -11.77 10.22
C PHE A 127 -8.68 -11.10 11.30
N ASP A 128 -7.41 -11.47 11.32
CA ASP A 128 -6.39 -10.89 12.18
C ASP A 128 -5.28 -10.28 11.28
N PRO A 129 -5.14 -8.96 11.23
CA PRO A 129 -4.16 -8.33 10.36
C PRO A 129 -2.74 -8.54 10.86
N GLU A 130 -1.90 -9.10 10.01
CA GLU A 130 -0.45 -9.17 10.26
C GLU A 130 0.29 -7.91 9.79
N PHE A 131 -0.32 -7.12 8.91
CA PHE A 131 0.29 -5.93 8.32
C PHE A 131 -0.73 -4.80 8.28
N VAL A 132 -0.26 -3.59 8.62
CA VAL A 132 -1.11 -2.39 8.66
C VAL A 132 -0.53 -1.30 7.76
N ILE A 133 -1.39 -0.67 6.97
CA ILE A 133 -1.04 0.55 6.22
C ILE A 133 -1.96 1.68 6.69
N ILE A 134 -1.37 2.83 6.99
CA ILE A 134 -2.08 4.07 7.30
C ILE A 134 -1.72 5.09 6.23
N ASP A 135 -2.71 5.47 5.43
CA ASP A 135 -2.55 6.33 4.27
C ASP A 135 -3.38 7.61 4.44
N MET A 136 -2.69 8.71 4.70
CA MET A 136 -3.26 10.04 4.95
C MET A 136 -2.66 11.09 4.01
N PRO A 137 -3.18 11.19 2.78
CA PRO A 137 -2.63 12.10 1.77
C PRO A 137 -2.62 13.57 2.18
N SER A 138 -3.55 14.03 3.01
CA SER A 138 -3.61 15.42 3.44
C SER A 138 -2.73 15.74 4.64
N PHE A 139 -2.21 14.74 5.36
CA PHE A 139 -1.17 14.93 6.36
C PHE A 139 0.14 15.36 5.70
N LYS A 140 0.81 16.35 6.28
CA LYS A 140 2.09 16.86 5.79
C LYS A 140 3.18 16.56 6.80
N ALA A 141 4.15 15.72 6.41
CA ALA A 141 5.30 15.46 7.25
C ALA A 141 6.13 16.74 7.45
N ASN A 142 6.69 16.88 8.64
CA ASN A 142 7.62 17.97 8.97
C ASN A 142 9.04 17.41 8.97
N PRO A 143 9.90 17.84 8.00
CA PRO A 143 11.28 17.33 7.92
C PRO A 143 12.09 17.45 9.21
N ALA A 144 11.94 18.56 9.94
CA ALA A 144 12.68 18.79 11.18
C ALA A 144 12.19 17.91 12.34
N ARG A 145 10.92 17.48 12.33
CA ARG A 145 10.31 16.67 13.39
C ARG A 145 10.36 15.18 13.10
N HIS A 146 10.08 14.80 11.82
CA HIS A 146 9.91 13.41 11.44
C HIS A 146 11.14 12.84 10.70
N GLY A 147 12.19 13.64 10.47
CA GLY A 147 13.36 13.21 9.70
C GLY A 147 13.06 12.93 8.23
N SER A 148 11.93 13.40 7.70
CA SER A 148 11.57 13.24 6.30
C SER A 148 12.38 14.17 5.40
N ARG A 149 12.45 13.85 4.09
CA ARG A 149 13.08 14.71 3.10
C ARG A 149 12.18 15.90 2.71
N SER A 150 10.88 15.69 2.73
CA SER A 150 9.87 16.65 2.29
C SER A 150 8.58 16.47 3.12
N GLU A 151 7.50 17.17 2.74
CA GLU A 151 6.17 16.97 3.31
C GLU A 151 5.54 15.62 2.93
N THR A 152 6.13 14.92 1.93
CA THR A 152 5.72 13.57 1.54
C THR A 152 6.62 12.55 2.23
N ILE A 153 6.03 11.47 2.73
CA ILE A 153 6.78 10.37 3.35
C ILE A 153 6.07 9.03 3.15
N ILE A 154 6.87 7.99 2.88
CA ILE A 154 6.48 6.59 2.97
C ILE A 154 7.44 5.94 3.96
N ALA A 155 7.02 5.75 5.21
CA ALA A 155 7.84 5.17 6.27
C ALA A 155 7.47 3.70 6.49
N VAL A 156 8.43 2.80 6.29
CA VAL A 156 8.24 1.35 6.40
C VAL A 156 8.91 0.86 7.68
N ASN A 157 8.14 0.30 8.59
CA ASN A 157 8.63 -0.43 9.75
C ASN A 157 8.34 -1.91 9.57
N PHE A 158 9.39 -2.71 9.36
CA PHE A 158 9.26 -4.15 9.13
C PHE A 158 8.97 -4.92 10.41
N ASP A 159 9.53 -4.52 11.54
CA ASP A 159 9.39 -5.21 12.82
C ASP A 159 7.98 -5.00 13.39
N LYS A 160 7.46 -3.76 13.35
CA LYS A 160 6.08 -3.44 13.73
C LYS A 160 5.07 -3.87 12.65
N LYS A 161 5.54 -4.20 11.44
CA LYS A 161 4.71 -4.51 10.27
C LYS A 161 3.70 -3.38 9.97
N ILE A 162 4.16 -2.14 10.00
CA ILE A 162 3.37 -0.94 9.74
C ILE A 162 4.02 -0.12 8.64
N VAL A 163 3.21 0.41 7.72
CA VAL A 163 3.65 1.45 6.78
C VAL A 163 2.78 2.69 6.94
N LEU A 164 3.44 3.84 7.04
CA LEU A 164 2.83 5.15 7.08
C LEU A 164 3.03 5.83 5.73
N ILE A 165 1.96 6.32 5.11
CA ILE A 165 1.98 7.05 3.84
C ILE A 165 1.33 8.40 4.08
N ALA A 166 2.03 9.48 3.74
CA ALA A 166 1.54 10.84 3.94
C ALA A 166 2.01 11.79 2.84
N GLY A 167 1.26 12.86 2.61
CA GLY A 167 1.64 13.94 1.69
C GLY A 167 1.56 13.60 0.21
N THR A 168 0.99 12.46 -0.16
CA THR A 168 0.78 12.05 -1.56
C THR A 168 -0.59 11.44 -1.76
N SER A 169 -1.27 11.84 -2.83
CA SER A 169 -2.54 11.23 -3.26
C SER A 169 -2.34 10.15 -4.32
N TYR A 170 -1.11 9.69 -4.55
CA TYR A 170 -0.84 8.59 -5.48
C TYR A 170 -1.10 7.24 -4.80
N ALA A 171 -2.31 6.70 -4.95
CA ALA A 171 -2.76 5.46 -4.30
C ALA A 171 -1.89 4.22 -4.60
N GLY A 172 -1.08 4.25 -5.67
CA GLY A 172 -0.14 3.18 -5.99
C GLY A 172 0.94 2.94 -4.93
N GLU A 173 1.16 3.88 -4.01
CA GLU A 173 2.05 3.67 -2.86
C GLU A 173 1.51 2.58 -1.93
N ILE A 174 0.19 2.48 -1.73
CA ILE A 174 -0.44 1.44 -0.90
C ILE A 174 -0.09 0.05 -1.43
N LYS A 175 -0.34 -0.21 -2.74
CA LYS A 175 0.02 -1.48 -3.38
C LYS A 175 1.51 -1.79 -3.25
N LYS A 176 2.35 -0.77 -3.47
CA LYS A 176 3.80 -0.95 -3.41
C LYS A 176 4.31 -1.17 -1.99
N SER A 177 3.61 -0.70 -0.98
CA SER A 177 3.90 -0.99 0.43
C SER A 177 3.63 -2.45 0.76
N VAL A 178 2.51 -3.02 0.30
CA VAL A 178 2.23 -4.46 0.42
C VAL A 178 3.31 -5.28 -0.27
N PHE A 179 3.66 -4.92 -1.51
CA PHE A 179 4.72 -5.62 -2.26
C PHE A 179 6.09 -5.50 -1.58
N THR A 180 6.41 -4.36 -0.97
CA THR A 180 7.64 -4.18 -0.19
C THR A 180 7.67 -5.10 1.02
N MET A 181 6.56 -5.22 1.76
CA MET A 181 6.45 -6.13 2.91
C MET A 181 6.62 -7.60 2.48
N LEU A 182 5.98 -8.01 1.39
CA LEU A 182 6.15 -9.37 0.84
C LEU A 182 7.59 -9.64 0.41
N ASN A 183 8.30 -8.65 -0.17
CA ASN A 183 9.73 -8.80 -0.52
C ASN A 183 10.63 -8.98 0.71
N PHE A 184 10.20 -8.54 1.88
CA PHE A 184 10.91 -8.78 3.14
C PHE A 184 10.55 -10.13 3.76
N LEU A 185 9.26 -10.50 3.77
CA LEU A 185 8.75 -11.65 4.50
C LEU A 185 8.91 -12.98 3.76
N LEU A 186 8.86 -13.00 2.43
CA LEU A 186 8.81 -14.25 1.65
C LEU A 186 10.17 -14.91 1.36
N PRO A 187 11.27 -14.16 1.09
CA PRO A 187 12.57 -14.79 0.81
C PRO A 187 13.07 -15.71 1.92
N PRO A 188 12.93 -15.38 3.22
CA PRO A 188 13.29 -16.32 4.30
C PRO A 188 12.49 -17.61 4.31
N LYS A 189 11.32 -17.64 3.64
CA LYS A 189 10.47 -18.81 3.46
C LYS A 189 10.77 -19.56 2.14
N ASN A 190 11.85 -19.21 1.45
CA ASN A 190 12.22 -19.73 0.12
C ASN A 190 11.18 -19.43 -0.98
N VAL A 191 10.42 -18.35 -0.83
CA VAL A 191 9.46 -17.87 -1.82
C VAL A 191 9.96 -16.56 -2.40
N MET A 192 10.04 -16.47 -3.74
CA MET A 192 10.53 -15.29 -4.45
C MET A 192 9.38 -14.43 -4.91
N PRO A 193 9.11 -13.27 -4.27
CA PRO A 193 8.15 -12.30 -4.79
C PRO A 193 8.71 -11.64 -6.05
N MET A 194 7.86 -11.47 -7.07
CA MET A 194 8.30 -10.96 -8.37
C MET A 194 7.33 -9.92 -8.92
N HIS A 195 7.87 -8.80 -9.40
CA HIS A 195 7.09 -7.80 -10.14
C HIS A 195 6.97 -8.23 -11.61
N CYS A 196 6.00 -9.07 -11.89
CA CYS A 196 5.82 -9.72 -13.19
C CYS A 196 4.35 -9.70 -13.63
N SER A 197 4.11 -10.13 -14.85
CA SER A 197 2.81 -10.63 -15.33
C SER A 197 2.91 -12.14 -15.50
N VAL A 198 1.82 -12.86 -15.33
CA VAL A 198 1.74 -14.32 -15.47
C VAL A 198 0.53 -14.69 -16.31
N ASN A 199 0.75 -15.58 -17.28
CA ASN A 199 -0.34 -16.23 -18.00
C ASN A 199 -0.30 -17.72 -17.68
N VAL A 200 -1.46 -18.34 -17.53
CA VAL A 200 -1.63 -19.78 -17.35
C VAL A 200 -2.31 -20.33 -18.60
N GLY A 201 -1.67 -21.31 -19.25
CA GLY A 201 -2.19 -21.97 -20.43
C GLY A 201 -3.24 -23.05 -20.10
N SER A 202 -3.84 -23.63 -21.15
CA SER A 202 -4.85 -24.70 -21.03
C SER A 202 -4.31 -26.00 -20.44
N ASP A 203 -3.01 -26.21 -20.53
CA ASP A 203 -2.32 -27.41 -20.05
C ASP A 203 -1.66 -27.19 -18.68
N ASP A 204 -2.14 -26.17 -17.91
CA ASP A 204 -1.59 -25.72 -16.63
C ASP A 204 -0.12 -25.28 -16.69
N ASP A 205 0.41 -25.04 -17.87
CA ASP A 205 1.70 -24.41 -18.07
C ASP A 205 1.62 -22.90 -17.76
N SER A 206 2.74 -22.31 -17.31
CA SER A 206 2.79 -20.93 -16.92
C SER A 206 3.89 -20.15 -17.65
N ALA A 207 3.54 -18.99 -18.21
CA ALA A 207 4.48 -18.04 -18.77
C ALA A 207 4.63 -16.83 -17.84
N ILE A 208 5.84 -16.52 -17.43
CA ILE A 208 6.17 -15.40 -16.54
C ILE A 208 6.89 -14.32 -17.33
N PHE A 209 6.35 -13.10 -17.34
CA PHE A 209 6.92 -11.93 -18.00
C PHE A 209 7.48 -10.97 -16.95
N PHE A 210 8.79 -10.89 -16.83
CA PHE A 210 9.45 -9.99 -15.90
C PHE A 210 10.46 -9.07 -16.62
N GLY A 211 10.79 -7.94 -15.97
CA GLY A 211 11.68 -6.92 -16.53
C GLY A 211 11.45 -5.57 -15.87
N LEU A 212 12.21 -4.58 -16.30
CA LEU A 212 12.10 -3.21 -15.77
C LEU A 212 10.73 -2.58 -16.07
N SER A 213 10.42 -1.47 -15.38
CA SER A 213 9.19 -0.70 -15.64
C SER A 213 9.19 -0.20 -17.10
N GLY A 214 8.04 -0.28 -17.77
CA GLY A 214 7.89 0.19 -19.15
C GLY A 214 8.38 -0.76 -20.24
N THR A 215 8.83 -1.98 -19.91
CA THR A 215 9.32 -2.96 -20.90
C THR A 215 8.22 -3.75 -21.63
N GLY A 216 6.95 -3.43 -21.38
CA GLY A 216 5.83 -4.06 -22.09
C GLY A 216 5.32 -5.37 -21.49
N LYS A 217 5.64 -5.68 -20.22
CA LYS A 217 5.16 -6.91 -19.55
C LYS A 217 3.65 -7.10 -19.67
N THR A 218 2.88 -6.09 -19.31
CA THR A 218 1.40 -6.14 -19.41
C THR A 218 0.93 -6.27 -20.85
N THR A 219 1.55 -5.55 -21.79
CA THR A 219 1.20 -5.60 -23.21
C THR A 219 1.43 -6.98 -23.83
N LEU A 220 2.45 -7.71 -23.37
CA LEU A 220 2.73 -9.05 -23.86
C LEU A 220 1.84 -10.13 -23.23
N SER A 221 1.32 -9.87 -22.03
CA SER A 221 0.51 -10.84 -21.27
C SER A 221 -0.99 -10.59 -21.37
N ALA A 222 -1.44 -9.49 -21.99
CA ALA A 222 -2.85 -9.11 -22.13
C ALA A 222 -3.45 -9.58 -23.44
#